data_efc0ea483396d7cf9ae31a160ace2c2d
#
_entry.id   efc0ea483396d7cf9ae31a160ace2c2d
#
_cell.length_a   1.000
_cell.length_b   1.000
_cell.length_c   1.000
_cell.angle_alpha   90.00
_cell.angle_beta   90.00
_cell.angle_gamma   90.00
#
_symmetry.space_group_name_H-M   'P 1'
#
loop_
_entity.id
_entity.type
_entity.pdbx_description
1 polymer ?
#
loop_
_entity_poly.entity_id
_entity_poly.type
_entity_poly.pdbx_seq_one_letter_code
_entity_poly.pdbx_strand_id
1 'polypeptide(L)'
;MISSVTENQSVLRTDSAIVNNPNHPSPPMVVQVELDPEVRNSLLSECSGLSGLVDWLDTIDRRPGLSELDNHLKGMDINLDALRDCIGYADDGYQRNVIKKTEFYELVAICWTPGQNTPIHDHVGSDCAFLIADGVSTETIYQLNDEGLAYP
;
A
#
# COMPACT_ATOMS: atom_id res chain seq x y z
N MET A 1 2.32 -2.00 3.80
CA MET A 1 1.49 -2.76 2.84
C MET A 1 2.41 -3.45 1.87
N ILE A 2 2.16 -4.69 1.57
CA ILE A 2 2.88 -5.43 0.53
C ILE A 2 1.85 -5.83 -0.51
N SER A 3 2.07 -5.42 -1.75
CA SER A 3 1.26 -5.77 -2.90
C SER A 3 2.10 -6.57 -3.88
N SER A 4 1.59 -7.68 -4.38
CA SER A 4 2.21 -8.41 -5.47
C SER A 4 1.66 -7.88 -6.80
N VAL A 5 2.54 -7.53 -7.73
CA VAL A 5 2.17 -6.90 -9.01
C VAL A 5 2.02 -7.96 -10.10
N THR A 6 0.90 -7.96 -10.81
CA THR A 6 0.79 -8.57 -12.14
C THR A 6 0.63 -7.48 -13.20
N GLU A 7 1.24 -7.69 -14.36
CA GLU A 7 1.24 -6.77 -15.50
C GLU A 7 -0.11 -6.58 -16.22
N ASN A 8 -1.22 -6.88 -15.59
CA ASN A 8 -2.54 -6.55 -16.14
C ASN A 8 -3.24 -5.60 -15.18
N GLN A 9 -2.87 -4.33 -15.28
CA GLN A 9 -3.71 -3.26 -14.74
C GLN A 9 -4.99 -3.20 -15.59
N SER A 10 -6.02 -3.94 -15.19
CA SER A 10 -7.36 -3.48 -15.45
C SER A 10 -7.65 -2.35 -14.45
N VAL A 11 -7.10 -1.18 -14.73
CA VAL A 11 -7.64 0.05 -14.18
C VAL A 11 -9.12 0.01 -14.54
N LEU A 12 -10.00 -0.09 -13.55
CA LEU A 12 -11.39 0.27 -13.73
C LEU A 12 -11.36 1.72 -14.22
N ARG A 13 -11.42 1.91 -15.54
CA ARG A 13 -11.70 3.21 -16.12
C ARG A 13 -13.11 3.53 -15.66
N THR A 14 -13.20 4.29 -14.58
CA THR A 14 -14.41 5.05 -14.34
C THR A 14 -14.58 5.94 -15.56
N ASP A 15 -15.51 5.55 -16.42
CA ASP A 15 -15.86 6.32 -17.59
C ASP A 15 -16.10 7.76 -17.18
N SER A 16 -15.60 8.66 -18.00
CA SER A 16 -15.54 10.12 -17.84
C SER A 16 -16.88 10.83 -17.55
N ALA A 17 -17.96 10.11 -17.34
CA ALA A 17 -19.30 10.66 -17.09
C ALA A 17 -19.56 11.13 -15.66
N ILE A 18 -18.69 10.78 -14.69
CA ILE A 18 -18.87 11.16 -13.26
C ILE A 18 -18.10 12.46 -12.93
N VAL A 19 -17.25 12.94 -13.81
CA VAL A 19 -16.23 13.96 -13.51
C VAL A 19 -16.76 15.39 -13.40
N ASN A 20 -18.00 15.69 -13.72
CA ASN A 20 -18.51 17.07 -13.77
C ASN A 20 -19.64 17.39 -12.78
N ASN A 21 -19.77 16.66 -11.68
CA ASN A 21 -20.65 17.09 -10.60
C ASN A 21 -19.86 18.01 -9.64
N PRO A 22 -20.10 19.34 -9.62
CA PRO A 22 -19.37 20.28 -8.75
C PRO A 22 -19.59 20.04 -7.25
N ASN A 23 -20.49 19.13 -6.89
CA ASN A 23 -20.78 18.74 -5.50
C ASN A 23 -20.17 17.39 -5.11
N HIS A 24 -19.41 16.74 -6.01
CA HIS A 24 -18.68 15.53 -5.65
C HIS A 24 -17.27 15.91 -5.20
N PRO A 25 -16.83 15.49 -4.00
CA PRO A 25 -15.46 15.72 -3.59
C PRO A 25 -14.54 15.05 -4.62
N SER A 26 -13.48 15.76 -5.00
CA SER A 26 -12.44 15.18 -5.84
C SER A 26 -11.96 13.85 -5.22
N PRO A 27 -11.67 12.83 -6.02
CA PRO A 27 -11.13 11.59 -5.49
C PRO A 27 -9.85 11.91 -4.70
N PRO A 28 -9.60 11.22 -3.58
CA PRO A 28 -8.41 11.47 -2.78
C PRO A 28 -7.16 11.31 -3.64
N MET A 29 -6.27 12.28 -3.57
CA MET A 29 -5.01 12.26 -4.29
C MET A 29 -4.08 11.19 -3.68
N VAL A 30 -3.36 10.49 -4.53
CA VAL A 30 -2.31 9.55 -4.13
C VAL A 30 -0.98 10.19 -4.48
N VAL A 31 -0.15 10.44 -3.49
CA VAL A 31 1.24 10.85 -3.70
C VAL A 31 2.12 9.62 -3.58
N GLN A 32 2.92 9.33 -4.59
CA GLN A 32 3.87 8.22 -4.54
C GLN A 32 5.30 8.74 -4.59
N VAL A 33 6.11 8.29 -3.64
CA VAL A 33 7.52 8.62 -3.51
C VAL A 33 8.31 7.31 -3.40
N GLU A 34 9.33 7.15 -4.20
CA GLU A 34 10.28 6.04 -4.05
C GLU A 34 11.40 6.49 -3.10
N LEU A 35 11.73 5.64 -2.12
CA LEU A 35 12.84 5.93 -1.24
C LEU A 35 14.16 5.88 -2.02
N ASP A 36 14.98 6.89 -1.79
CA ASP A 36 16.36 6.87 -2.27
C ASP A 36 17.08 5.60 -1.78
N PRO A 37 17.95 4.98 -2.60
CA PRO A 37 18.67 3.77 -2.22
C PRO A 37 19.49 3.88 -0.92
N GLU A 38 20.06 5.04 -0.63
CA GLU A 38 20.82 5.26 0.60
C GLU A 38 19.90 5.32 1.81
N VAL A 39 18.78 6.04 1.71
CA VAL A 39 17.73 6.12 2.74
C VAL A 39 17.12 4.75 3.01
N ARG A 40 16.79 4.00 1.95
CA ARG A 40 16.30 2.62 2.09
C ARG A 40 17.29 1.71 2.80
N ASN A 41 18.57 1.77 2.43
CA ASN A 41 19.60 0.94 3.05
C ASN A 41 19.78 1.29 4.53
N SER A 42 19.74 2.58 4.89
CA SER A 42 19.76 3.04 6.29
C SER A 42 18.57 2.47 7.06
N LEU A 43 17.35 2.62 6.54
CA LEU A 43 16.13 2.07 7.13
C LEU A 43 16.25 0.56 7.38
N LEU A 44 16.68 -0.21 6.39
CA LEU A 44 16.82 -1.66 6.51
C LEU A 44 17.89 -2.05 7.53
N SER A 45 18.97 -1.25 7.69
CA SER A 45 20.00 -1.50 8.70
C SER A 45 19.52 -1.26 10.14
N GLU A 46 18.52 -0.39 10.33
CA GLU A 46 17.98 0.01 11.63
C GLU A 46 16.66 -0.69 11.99
N CYS A 47 16.05 -1.38 11.01
CA CYS A 47 14.78 -2.09 11.18
C CYS A 47 14.93 -3.56 10.78
N SER A 48 15.32 -4.41 11.72
CA SER A 48 15.57 -5.84 11.47
C SER A 48 14.36 -6.60 10.96
N GLY A 49 13.14 -6.22 11.37
CA GLY A 49 11.90 -6.80 10.86
C GLY A 49 11.72 -6.54 9.37
N LEU A 50 11.92 -5.30 8.92
CA LEU A 50 11.85 -4.97 7.49
C LEU A 50 12.99 -5.60 6.70
N SER A 51 14.22 -5.61 7.25
CA SER A 51 15.35 -6.28 6.61
C SER A 51 15.08 -7.76 6.39
N GLY A 52 14.64 -8.48 7.42
CA GLY A 52 14.32 -9.90 7.32
C GLY A 52 13.19 -10.20 6.32
N LEU A 53 12.19 -9.32 6.24
CA LEU A 53 11.12 -9.43 5.25
C LEU A 53 11.65 -9.24 3.83
N VAL A 54 12.48 -8.22 3.59
CA VAL A 54 13.07 -7.95 2.29
C VAL A 54 14.02 -9.08 1.89
N ASP A 55 14.86 -9.56 2.81
CA ASP A 55 15.78 -10.67 2.57
C ASP A 55 15.02 -11.94 2.12
N TRP A 56 13.90 -12.25 2.79
CA TRP A 56 13.05 -13.36 2.37
C TRP A 56 12.41 -13.13 1.00
N LEU A 57 11.80 -11.97 0.79
CA LEU A 57 11.15 -11.61 -0.49
C LEU A 57 12.12 -11.68 -1.67
N ASP A 58 13.40 -11.36 -1.45
CA ASP A 58 14.44 -11.42 -2.47
C ASP A 58 14.89 -12.86 -2.81
N THR A 59 14.55 -13.85 -1.96
CA THR A 59 14.85 -15.25 -2.25
C THR A 59 13.83 -15.93 -3.16
N ILE A 60 12.66 -15.30 -3.36
CA ILE A 60 11.58 -15.88 -4.17
C ILE A 60 11.56 -15.24 -5.56
N ASP A 61 11.42 -16.07 -6.58
CA ASP A 61 11.33 -15.71 -8.00
C ASP A 61 9.89 -15.83 -8.53
N ARG A 62 8.93 -15.61 -7.66
CA ARG A 62 7.50 -15.67 -7.90
C ARG A 62 6.76 -14.70 -6.98
N ARG A 63 5.50 -14.54 -7.27
CA ARG A 63 4.58 -13.81 -6.39
C ARG A 63 4.45 -14.51 -5.03
N PRO A 64 4.63 -13.80 -3.91
CA PRO A 64 4.35 -14.35 -2.58
C PRO A 64 2.84 -14.57 -2.39
N GLY A 65 2.48 -15.67 -1.73
CA GLY A 65 1.08 -15.93 -1.35
C GLY A 65 0.70 -15.24 -0.04
N LEU A 66 -0.62 -15.00 0.16
CA LEU A 66 -1.13 -14.35 1.37
C LEU A 66 -0.71 -15.05 2.67
N SER A 67 -0.73 -16.38 2.72
CA SER A 67 -0.32 -17.13 3.91
C SER A 67 1.16 -16.97 4.24
N GLU A 68 2.01 -16.84 3.22
CA GLU A 68 3.44 -16.58 3.40
C GLU A 68 3.65 -15.16 3.94
N LEU A 69 2.98 -14.18 3.33
CA LEU A 69 3.01 -12.78 3.78
C LEU A 69 2.52 -12.64 5.22
N ASP A 70 1.40 -13.26 5.57
CA ASP A 70 0.85 -13.24 6.93
C ASP A 70 1.84 -13.79 7.96
N ASN A 71 2.51 -14.90 7.64
CA ASN A 71 3.50 -15.51 8.52
C ASN A 71 4.72 -14.58 8.76
N HIS A 72 5.15 -13.82 7.76
CA HIS A 72 6.26 -12.90 7.89
C HIS A 72 5.88 -11.56 8.53
N LEU A 73 4.65 -11.09 8.32
CA LEU A 73 4.15 -9.86 8.94
C LEU A 73 3.78 -10.06 10.40
N LYS A 74 3.33 -11.27 10.75
CA LYS A 74 2.83 -11.57 12.09
C LYS A 74 3.94 -11.50 13.12
N GLY A 75 3.81 -10.55 14.04
CA GLY A 75 4.79 -10.32 15.10
C GLY A 75 6.09 -9.67 14.61
N MET A 76 6.11 -9.12 13.40
CA MET A 76 7.24 -8.35 12.91
C MET A 76 7.44 -7.10 13.77
N ASP A 77 8.65 -6.93 14.26
CA ASP A 77 9.04 -5.74 15.01
C ASP A 77 9.47 -4.62 14.05
N ILE A 78 8.84 -3.47 14.18
CA ILE A 78 9.13 -2.28 13.38
C ILE A 78 9.78 -1.22 14.26
N ASN A 79 11.00 -0.82 13.92
CA ASN A 79 11.60 0.39 14.46
C ASN A 79 10.86 1.62 13.90
N LEU A 80 9.86 2.11 14.64
CA LEU A 80 9.01 3.22 14.20
C LEU A 80 9.79 4.51 14.02
N ASP A 81 10.80 4.77 14.83
CA ASP A 81 11.58 6.00 14.73
C ASP A 81 12.39 5.99 13.43
N ALA A 82 13.12 4.90 13.15
CA ALA A 82 13.83 4.75 11.88
C ALA A 82 12.90 4.81 10.67
N LEU A 83 11.70 4.23 10.76
CA LEU A 83 10.72 4.28 9.68
C LEU A 83 10.22 5.72 9.45
N ARG A 84 9.88 6.45 10.52
CA ARG A 84 9.38 7.84 10.44
C ARG A 84 10.40 8.81 9.87
N ASP A 85 11.68 8.58 10.12
CA ASP A 85 12.77 9.41 9.57
C ASP A 85 12.92 9.24 8.05
N CYS A 86 12.38 8.16 7.48
CA CYS A 86 12.54 7.80 6.07
C CYS A 86 11.26 8.01 5.23
N ILE A 87 10.11 8.20 5.85
CA ILE A 87 8.82 8.29 5.16
C ILE A 87 8.20 9.69 5.31
N GLY A 88 7.35 10.06 4.35
CA GLY A 88 6.62 11.31 4.35
C GLY A 88 5.11 11.14 4.38
N TYR A 89 4.44 12.25 4.61
CA TYR A 89 2.99 12.43 4.57
C TYR A 89 2.65 13.52 3.58
N ALA A 90 1.58 13.35 2.83
CA ALA A 90 1.08 14.37 1.92
C ALA A 90 -0.08 15.15 2.57
N ASP A 91 -0.19 16.46 2.26
CA ASP A 91 -1.26 17.31 2.77
C ASP A 91 -2.60 17.01 2.06
N ASP A 92 -2.55 16.78 0.74
CA ASP A 92 -3.73 16.61 -0.11
C ASP A 92 -3.94 15.15 -0.52
N GLY A 93 -4.05 14.25 0.44
CA GLY A 93 -4.25 12.82 0.17
C GLY A 93 -3.25 11.96 0.93
N TYR A 94 -3.30 10.66 0.71
CA TYR A 94 -2.36 9.76 1.38
C TYR A 94 -1.06 9.58 0.58
N GLN A 95 0.03 9.30 1.28
CA GLN A 95 1.33 9.09 0.64
C GLN A 95 1.73 7.62 0.67
N ARG A 96 2.19 7.14 -0.48
CA ARG A 96 2.82 5.84 -0.67
C ARG A 96 4.34 6.02 -0.74
N ASN A 97 5.04 5.59 0.28
CA ASN A 97 6.49 5.59 0.33
C ASN A 97 6.98 4.21 -0.09
N VAL A 98 7.43 4.08 -1.34
CA VAL A 98 7.87 2.80 -1.91
C VAL A 98 9.27 2.48 -1.37
N ILE A 99 9.35 1.48 -0.50
CA ILE A 99 10.60 1.00 0.10
C ILE A 99 11.34 0.14 -0.93
N LYS A 100 10.62 -0.79 -1.57
CA LYS A 100 11.19 -1.65 -2.60
C LYS A 100 10.14 -2.11 -3.58
N LYS A 101 10.53 -2.19 -4.85
CA LYS A 101 9.68 -2.71 -5.93
C LYS A 101 10.48 -3.64 -6.82
N THR A 102 9.89 -4.77 -7.17
CA THR A 102 10.40 -5.77 -8.10
C THR A 102 9.30 -6.17 -9.08
N GLU A 103 9.56 -7.12 -9.96
CA GLU A 103 8.52 -7.72 -10.80
C GLU A 103 7.54 -8.61 -10.01
N PHE A 104 7.89 -9.06 -8.81
CA PHE A 104 7.08 -9.99 -8.02
C PHE A 104 6.34 -9.33 -6.87
N TYR A 105 6.85 -8.23 -6.32
CA TYR A 105 6.26 -7.55 -5.16
C TYR A 105 6.57 -6.06 -5.12
N GLU A 106 5.75 -5.33 -4.37
CA GLU A 106 5.98 -3.96 -3.97
C GLU A 106 5.82 -3.85 -2.45
N LEU A 107 6.86 -3.39 -1.75
CA LEU A 107 6.85 -3.09 -0.33
C LEU A 107 6.70 -1.58 -0.13
N VAL A 108 5.61 -1.17 0.51
CA VAL A 108 5.23 0.24 0.64
C VAL A 108 4.87 0.58 2.07
N ALA A 109 5.39 1.70 2.58
CA ALA A 109 4.84 2.34 3.76
C ALA A 109 3.79 3.36 3.32
N ILE A 110 2.53 3.13 3.70
CA ILE A 110 1.43 4.02 3.37
C ILE A 110 1.12 4.89 4.58
N CYS A 111 1.11 6.20 4.37
CA CYS A 111 0.90 7.21 5.40
C CYS A 111 -0.40 7.98 5.16
N TRP A 112 -1.27 7.99 6.17
CA TRP A 112 -2.48 8.79 6.20
C TRP A 112 -2.42 9.79 7.35
N THR A 113 -2.85 11.01 7.12
CA THR A 113 -3.24 11.92 8.19
C THR A 113 -4.70 11.69 8.58
N PRO A 114 -5.14 12.10 9.78
CA PRO A 114 -6.53 11.91 10.19
C PRO A 114 -7.53 12.46 9.18
N GLY A 115 -8.49 11.61 8.78
CA GLY A 115 -9.52 11.95 7.80
C GLY A 115 -9.18 11.63 6.35
N GLN A 116 -7.95 11.27 6.04
CA GLN A 116 -7.60 10.76 4.71
C GLN A 116 -8.09 9.31 4.51
N ASN A 117 -8.42 8.99 3.28
CA ASN A 117 -8.87 7.65 2.90
C ASN A 117 -8.30 7.27 1.52
N THR A 118 -8.39 5.99 1.18
CA THR A 118 -8.16 5.49 -0.17
C THR A 118 -9.47 5.48 -0.96
N PRO A 119 -9.44 5.67 -2.29
CA PRO A 119 -10.59 5.38 -3.13
C PRO A 119 -11.06 3.93 -2.95
N ILE A 120 -12.35 3.67 -3.21
CA ILE A 120 -12.86 2.31 -3.30
C ILE A 120 -12.13 1.61 -4.45
N HIS A 121 -11.49 0.49 -4.17
CA HIS A 121 -10.73 -0.27 -5.16
C HIS A 121 -10.76 -1.76 -4.80
N ASP A 122 -10.39 -2.59 -5.75
CA ASP A 122 -10.18 -4.01 -5.54
C ASP A 122 -8.69 -4.40 -5.68
N HIS A 123 -8.39 -5.63 -5.38
CA HIS A 123 -7.07 -6.22 -5.52
C HIS A 123 -7.05 -7.35 -6.56
N VAL A 124 -7.91 -7.25 -7.59
CA VAL A 124 -7.94 -8.24 -8.68
C VAL A 124 -6.56 -8.37 -9.32
N GLY A 125 -6.04 -9.59 -9.33
CA GLY A 125 -4.74 -9.88 -9.88
C GLY A 125 -3.56 -9.59 -8.95
N SER A 126 -3.78 -9.15 -7.69
CA SER A 126 -2.72 -8.97 -6.68
C SER A 126 -3.15 -9.49 -5.32
N ASP A 127 -2.21 -10.07 -4.57
CA ASP A 127 -2.39 -10.34 -3.15
C ASP A 127 -1.90 -9.12 -2.36
N CYS A 128 -2.66 -8.69 -1.37
CA CYS A 128 -2.32 -7.57 -0.53
C CYS A 128 -2.35 -7.98 0.93
N ALA A 129 -1.26 -7.76 1.63
CA ALA A 129 -1.17 -7.94 3.07
C ALA A 129 -0.60 -6.67 3.70
N PHE A 130 -1.02 -6.34 4.92
CA PHE A 130 -0.54 -5.14 5.59
C PHE A 130 -0.42 -5.34 7.10
N LEU A 131 0.50 -4.59 7.68
CA LEU A 131 0.68 -4.44 9.11
C LEU A 131 0.39 -2.97 9.46
N ILE A 132 -0.42 -2.75 10.49
CA ILE A 132 -0.58 -1.41 11.08
C ILE A 132 0.61 -1.19 12.01
N ALA A 133 1.54 -0.36 11.57
CA ALA A 133 2.74 -0.04 12.33
C ALA A 133 2.48 1.03 13.39
N ASP A 134 1.57 1.97 13.11
CA ASP A 134 1.20 3.06 14.02
C ASP A 134 -0.23 3.53 13.76
N GLY A 135 -0.93 3.96 14.81
CA GLY A 135 -2.27 4.51 14.73
C GLY A 135 -3.37 3.46 14.57
N VAL A 136 -4.49 3.90 14.02
CA VAL A 136 -5.69 3.08 13.80
C VAL A 136 -6.17 3.26 12.37
N SER A 137 -6.35 2.16 11.65
CA SER A 137 -6.97 2.13 10.32
C SER A 137 -8.35 1.50 10.40
N THR A 138 -9.29 2.04 9.62
CA THR A 138 -10.63 1.45 9.45
C THR A 138 -10.78 1.03 8.00
N GLU A 139 -11.10 -0.23 7.78
CA GLU A 139 -11.42 -0.77 6.47
C GLU A 139 -12.93 -0.89 6.32
N THR A 140 -13.46 -0.41 5.19
CA THR A 140 -14.86 -0.63 4.80
C THR A 140 -14.88 -1.55 3.60
N ILE A 141 -15.52 -2.71 3.74
CA ILE A 141 -15.66 -3.67 2.67
C ILE A 141 -16.93 -3.31 1.87
N TYR A 142 -16.76 -3.19 0.55
CA TYR A 142 -17.86 -2.89 -0.37
C TYR A 142 -18.22 -4.11 -1.21
N GLN A 143 -19.50 -4.24 -1.51
CA GLN A 143 -20.02 -5.20 -2.46
C GLN A 143 -20.55 -4.47 -3.69
N LEU A 144 -20.53 -5.14 -4.84
CA LEU A 144 -21.17 -4.61 -6.05
C LEU A 144 -22.58 -5.20 -6.17
N ASN A 145 -23.56 -4.35 -6.48
CA ASN A 145 -24.88 -4.81 -6.87
C ASN A 145 -24.92 -5.22 -8.35
N ASP A 146 -26.06 -5.68 -8.82
CA ASP A 146 -26.26 -6.12 -10.22
C ASP A 146 -26.07 -4.99 -11.24
N GLU A 147 -26.15 -3.73 -10.80
CA GLU A 147 -25.92 -2.53 -11.62
C GLU A 147 -24.45 -2.08 -11.59
N GLY A 148 -23.57 -2.77 -10.86
CA GLY A 148 -22.17 -2.42 -10.70
C GLY A 148 -21.91 -1.27 -9.73
N LEU A 149 -22.88 -0.91 -8.88
CA LEU A 149 -22.71 0.11 -7.86
C LEU A 149 -22.17 -0.49 -6.57
N ALA A 150 -21.15 0.16 -5.99
CA ALA A 150 -20.56 -0.27 -4.72
C ALA A 150 -21.43 0.20 -3.54
N TYR A 151 -21.66 -0.70 -2.56
CA TYR A 151 -22.34 -0.40 -1.30
C TYR A 151 -21.61 -1.10 -0.14
N PRO A 152 -21.55 -0.49 1.07
CA PRO A 152 -20.88 -1.06 2.24
C PRO A 152 -21.64 -2.24 2.84
#